data_5d89141e6c2a67d5565625299544361f
#
_entry.id   5d89141e6c2a67d5565625299544361f
#
_cell.length_a   1.000
_cell.length_b   1.000
_cell.length_c   1.000
_cell.angle_alpha   90.00
_cell.angle_beta   90.00
_cell.angle_gamma   90.00
#
_symmetry.space_group_name_H-M   'P 1'
#
loop_
_entity.id
_entity.type
_entity.pdbx_description
1 polymer ?
#
loop_
_entity_poly.entity_id
_entity_poly.type
_entity_poly.pdbx_seq_one_letter_code
_entity_poly.pdbx_strand_id
1 'polypeptide(L)'
;MASNSQPSGGLSGTLRAILSCVVALAVGVGAIYVLGPWSADSPAPADPPRPVGAPVAVTGRTVSVLGAGDILLHPELWDQARIDGGGKLDFGPMLAPVSETVSSADLALCHLETPLAPPGGPYIGFPKFSVPQEVLKGLKSIGYDGCSTASNHTIDQGYDGVKRTLDAMDKAGLGHTGSYRTKRDSTTVKIYQAKGVKIGHISFTKSFNGLRPPAGKEWVSSLIDVPAIRRDAAAAREAGAEIVVVSLHWGTEYEHEPDVDQQTWARQIAAIDDVDVVFGHHAHVVQPVERIGDTWIVYGMGNQIARHAEPINANRDGAMTRVTFGPAGGPKRWKVVAIEAIPTFVDLNPNIRLVDLERALADPALSPGRRRIYEAAVERIEGNLLTRAADTAGLVVRGVPRR
;
A
#
# COMPACT_ATOMS: atom_id res chain seq x y z
N MET A 1 -40.86 25.49 -50.80
CA MET A 1 -40.81 24.49 -51.89
C MET A 1 -40.33 23.22 -51.25
N ALA A 2 -41.25 22.35 -50.98
CA ALA A 2 -41.52 21.05 -51.56
C ALA A 2 -40.45 20.03 -51.12
N SER A 3 -40.70 18.96 -50.55
CA SER A 3 -41.84 18.09 -50.20
C SER A 3 -41.26 16.66 -50.08
N ASN A 4 -41.72 15.94 -49.09
CA ASN A 4 -42.06 14.51 -49.11
C ASN A 4 -40.96 13.48 -49.46
N SER A 5 -40.88 12.32 -48.86
CA SER A 5 -41.93 11.45 -48.33
C SER A 5 -41.29 10.22 -47.65
N GLN A 6 -41.90 9.72 -46.59
CA GLN A 6 -41.82 8.33 -46.16
C GLN A 6 -42.64 7.42 -47.09
N PRO A 7 -42.45 6.12 -47.08
CA PRO A 7 -43.43 5.26 -46.39
C PRO A 7 -42.78 4.09 -45.62
N SER A 8 -43.23 3.76 -44.46
CA SER A 8 -44.22 2.83 -43.92
C SER A 8 -44.32 1.42 -44.51
N GLY A 9 -44.27 0.44 -43.66
CA GLY A 9 -44.73 -0.94 -43.81
C GLY A 9 -43.85 -1.88 -42.96
N GLY A 10 -44.30 -2.67 -42.05
CA GLY A 10 -45.58 -3.20 -41.69
C GLY A 10 -45.44 -4.71 -41.45
N LEU A 11 -45.81 -5.14 -40.24
CA LEU A 11 -46.34 -6.47 -39.84
C LEU A 11 -45.43 -7.71 -39.75
N SER A 12 -45.28 -8.24 -38.57
CA SER A 12 -46.04 -9.30 -37.88
C SER A 12 -45.46 -10.75 -37.99
N GLY A 13 -45.57 -11.43 -36.90
CA GLY A 13 -45.71 -12.87 -36.80
C GLY A 13 -44.52 -13.61 -36.18
N THR A 14 -44.56 -14.30 -35.18
CA THR A 14 -45.46 -15.17 -34.48
C THR A 14 -44.62 -15.96 -33.44
N LEU A 15 -45.19 -16.04 -32.29
CA LEU A 15 -44.86 -16.95 -31.18
C LEU A 15 -44.78 -18.41 -31.68
N ARG A 16 -43.73 -19.15 -31.27
CA ARG A 16 -43.85 -20.62 -31.12
C ARG A 16 -43.12 -21.09 -29.88
N ALA A 17 -43.89 -21.43 -28.90
CA ALA A 17 -43.51 -22.30 -27.78
C ALA A 17 -43.38 -23.73 -28.29
N ILE A 18 -42.33 -24.43 -27.89
CA ILE A 18 -42.25 -25.88 -28.01
C ILE A 18 -42.00 -26.44 -26.65
N LEU A 19 -43.05 -27.11 -26.16
CA LEU A 19 -43.12 -27.97 -24.98
C LEU A 19 -42.54 -29.34 -25.41
N SER A 20 -41.51 -29.86 -24.74
CA SER A 20 -41.07 -31.23 -24.96
C SER A 20 -41.12 -32.02 -23.65
N CYS A 21 -41.94 -33.05 -23.70
CA CYS A 21 -42.23 -34.01 -22.62
C CYS A 21 -41.01 -34.88 -22.28
N VAL A 22 -40.87 -35.11 -20.96
CA VAL A 22 -40.01 -36.14 -20.39
C VAL A 22 -40.75 -37.47 -20.41
N VAL A 23 -40.17 -38.50 -21.01
CA VAL A 23 -40.55 -39.88 -20.79
C VAL A 23 -39.49 -40.59 -19.97
N ALA A 24 -39.83 -41.00 -18.77
CA ALA A 24 -38.98 -41.83 -17.95
C ALA A 24 -39.19 -43.29 -18.28
N LEU A 25 -38.13 -44.00 -18.64
CA LEU A 25 -38.10 -45.46 -18.66
C LEU A 25 -37.26 -45.97 -17.50
N ALA A 26 -37.89 -46.64 -16.58
CA ALA A 26 -37.25 -47.38 -15.49
C ALA A 26 -36.93 -48.78 -16.01
N VAL A 27 -35.65 -49.17 -16.02
CA VAL A 27 -35.21 -50.54 -16.14
C VAL A 27 -34.48 -50.90 -14.84
N GLY A 28 -35.10 -51.82 -14.08
CA GLY A 28 -34.53 -52.32 -12.83
C GLY A 28 -33.43 -53.36 -13.13
N VAL A 29 -32.28 -53.19 -12.52
CA VAL A 29 -31.28 -54.26 -12.33
C VAL A 29 -31.01 -54.34 -10.84
N GLY A 30 -31.46 -55.43 -10.22
CA GLY A 30 -31.20 -55.72 -8.82
C GLY A 30 -29.71 -56.08 -8.62
N ALA A 31 -29.02 -55.32 -7.80
CA ALA A 31 -27.71 -55.70 -7.25
C ALA A 31 -27.91 -56.04 -5.76
N ILE A 32 -27.62 -57.31 -5.42
CA ILE A 32 -27.59 -57.80 -4.04
C ILE A 32 -26.32 -57.22 -3.41
N TYR A 33 -26.47 -56.26 -2.49
CA TYR A 33 -25.38 -55.81 -1.63
C TYR A 33 -25.30 -56.67 -0.39
N VAL A 34 -24.21 -57.44 -0.27
CA VAL A 34 -23.79 -58.11 0.95
C VAL A 34 -23.28 -57.03 1.91
N LEU A 35 -24.04 -56.79 2.97
CA LEU A 35 -23.62 -55.90 4.07
C LEU A 35 -22.56 -56.59 4.91
N GLY A 36 -21.29 -56.29 4.70
CA GLY A 36 -20.20 -56.55 5.66
C GLY A 36 -20.29 -55.54 6.80
N PRO A 37 -19.79 -55.86 8.00
CA PRO A 37 -19.82 -54.92 9.14
C PRO A 37 -18.95 -53.71 8.82
N TRP A 38 -19.57 -52.50 8.72
CA TRP A 38 -18.87 -51.25 8.68
C TRP A 38 -18.25 -50.99 10.05
N SER A 39 -16.93 -51.08 10.14
CA SER A 39 -16.16 -50.47 11.20
C SER A 39 -16.30 -48.97 11.01
N ALA A 40 -16.99 -48.29 11.87
CA ALA A 40 -17.00 -46.84 11.95
C ALA A 40 -15.65 -46.41 12.53
N ASP A 41 -14.68 -46.23 11.64
CA ASP A 41 -13.52 -45.38 11.97
C ASP A 41 -14.01 -43.95 12.04
N SER A 42 -14.34 -43.52 13.23
CA SER A 42 -14.53 -42.08 13.50
C SER A 42 -13.24 -41.35 13.12
N PRO A 43 -13.29 -40.32 12.28
CA PRO A 43 -12.10 -39.48 12.05
C PRO A 43 -11.62 -39.00 13.43
N ALA A 44 -10.33 -39.13 13.68
CA ALA A 44 -9.69 -38.57 14.86
C ALA A 44 -10.09 -37.08 14.99
N PRO A 45 -10.39 -36.59 16.20
CA PRO A 45 -10.73 -35.19 16.39
C PRO A 45 -9.60 -34.37 15.79
N ALA A 46 -9.96 -33.43 14.91
CA ALA A 46 -9.03 -32.46 14.35
C ALA A 46 -8.27 -31.81 15.51
N ASP A 47 -6.96 -31.80 15.42
CA ASP A 47 -6.14 -31.09 16.39
C ASP A 47 -6.72 -29.69 16.60
N PRO A 48 -6.83 -29.21 17.85
CA PRO A 48 -7.27 -27.85 18.09
C PRO A 48 -6.35 -26.89 17.32
N PRO A 49 -6.90 -25.84 16.67
CA PRO A 49 -6.07 -24.89 15.94
C PRO A 49 -4.96 -24.43 16.87
N ARG A 50 -3.71 -24.58 16.44
CA ARG A 50 -2.56 -24.09 17.20
C ARG A 50 -2.80 -22.60 17.47
N PRO A 51 -2.65 -22.12 18.70
CA PRO A 51 -2.80 -20.70 18.99
C PRO A 51 -1.82 -19.96 18.08
N VAL A 52 -2.34 -19.13 17.18
CA VAL A 52 -1.56 -18.21 16.38
C VAL A 52 -0.76 -17.38 17.37
N GLY A 53 0.56 -17.48 17.32
CA GLY A 53 1.46 -17.12 18.40
C GLY A 53 1.19 -15.76 19.00
N ALA A 54 1.15 -15.69 20.31
CA ALA A 54 1.42 -14.46 21.02
C ALA A 54 2.68 -13.81 20.42
N PRO A 55 2.79 -12.47 20.36
CA PRO A 55 4.01 -11.83 19.89
C PRO A 55 5.19 -12.48 20.60
N VAL A 56 6.06 -13.11 19.82
CA VAL A 56 7.26 -13.75 20.39
C VAL A 56 7.99 -12.61 21.07
N ALA A 57 8.15 -12.71 22.40
CA ALA A 57 8.98 -11.75 23.13
C ALA A 57 10.40 -11.89 22.56
N VAL A 58 10.76 -10.98 21.65
CA VAL A 58 12.07 -10.99 21.01
C VAL A 58 13.05 -10.50 22.07
N THR A 59 13.77 -11.42 22.69
CA THR A 59 14.85 -11.09 23.61
C THR A 59 16.05 -10.66 22.78
N GLY A 60 16.41 -9.39 22.83
CA GLY A 60 17.55 -8.84 22.12
C GLY A 60 17.25 -7.45 21.52
N ARG A 61 18.27 -6.86 20.91
CA ARG A 61 18.15 -5.58 20.23
C ARG A 61 17.27 -5.74 18.98
N THR A 62 16.16 -5.04 18.92
CA THR A 62 15.30 -4.98 17.72
C THR A 62 15.23 -3.59 17.17
N VAL A 63 14.96 -3.47 15.87
CA VAL A 63 14.64 -2.22 15.19
C VAL A 63 13.40 -2.39 14.32
N SER A 64 12.48 -1.44 14.41
CA SER A 64 11.23 -1.45 13.63
C SER A 64 11.27 -0.40 12.53
N VAL A 65 10.81 -0.80 11.33
CA VAL A 65 10.61 0.08 10.18
C VAL A 65 9.13 0.07 9.84
N LEU A 66 8.51 1.24 9.79
CA LEU A 66 7.13 1.42 9.35
C LEU A 66 7.12 1.96 7.92
N GLY A 67 6.39 1.31 7.03
CA GLY A 67 5.99 1.82 5.71
C GLY A 67 4.52 2.25 5.74
N ALA A 68 4.18 3.28 4.96
CA ALA A 68 2.83 3.80 4.82
C ALA A 68 2.44 3.97 3.36
N GLY A 69 1.15 3.94 3.07
CA GLY A 69 0.59 4.07 1.73
C GLY A 69 0.80 5.44 1.07
N ASP A 70 0.04 5.69 0.01
CA ASP A 70 0.23 6.83 -0.87
C ASP A 70 -0.27 8.13 -0.25
N ILE A 71 0.56 9.17 -0.26
CA ILE A 71 0.17 10.54 0.08
C ILE A 71 -0.11 11.25 -1.24
N LEU A 72 -1.39 11.28 -1.62
CA LEU A 72 -1.88 11.83 -2.86
C LEU A 72 -2.83 12.99 -2.60
N LEU A 73 -2.31 14.22 -2.68
CA LEU A 73 -3.03 15.41 -2.23
C LEU A 73 -3.99 15.98 -3.28
N HIS A 74 -5.25 15.56 -3.24
CA HIS A 74 -6.34 16.16 -4.00
C HIS A 74 -6.83 17.51 -3.40
N PRO A 75 -7.52 18.35 -4.17
CA PRO A 75 -7.95 19.67 -3.73
C PRO A 75 -8.71 19.70 -2.40
N GLU A 76 -9.60 18.75 -2.18
CA GLU A 76 -10.41 18.67 -0.97
C GLU A 76 -9.58 18.49 0.30
N LEU A 77 -8.37 17.93 0.19
CA LEU A 77 -7.47 17.77 1.34
C LEU A 77 -6.88 19.11 1.76
N TRP A 78 -6.48 19.96 0.83
CA TRP A 78 -5.98 21.30 1.20
C TRP A 78 -7.10 22.27 1.58
N ASP A 79 -8.34 22.04 1.09
CA ASP A 79 -9.51 22.78 1.56
C ASP A 79 -9.83 22.39 3.02
N GLN A 80 -9.79 21.10 3.35
CA GLN A 80 -9.89 20.65 4.74
C GLN A 80 -8.74 21.20 5.60
N ALA A 81 -7.52 21.24 5.09
CA ALA A 81 -6.38 21.79 5.83
C ALA A 81 -6.55 23.31 6.09
N ARG A 82 -7.21 24.07 5.19
CA ARG A 82 -7.56 25.48 5.44
C ARG A 82 -8.63 25.62 6.53
N ILE A 83 -9.62 24.73 6.54
CA ILE A 83 -10.66 24.71 7.60
C ILE A 83 -9.97 24.44 8.94
N ASP A 84 -9.14 23.41 9.01
CA ASP A 84 -8.44 22.99 10.22
C ASP A 84 -7.49 24.08 10.77
N GLY A 85 -6.85 24.83 9.88
CA GLY A 85 -5.91 25.91 10.20
C GLY A 85 -6.51 27.32 10.32
N GLY A 86 -7.84 27.44 10.33
CA GLY A 86 -8.52 28.75 10.45
C GLY A 86 -8.15 29.71 9.31
N GLY A 87 -8.08 29.20 8.09
CA GLY A 87 -7.72 29.94 6.85
C GLY A 87 -6.27 29.74 6.40
N LYS A 88 -5.40 29.17 7.22
CA LYS A 88 -4.05 28.72 6.83
C LYS A 88 -4.04 27.23 6.57
N LEU A 89 -3.11 26.76 5.77
CA LEU A 89 -2.97 25.31 5.53
C LEU A 89 -2.34 24.62 6.77
N ASP A 90 -3.12 23.78 7.44
CA ASP A 90 -2.67 22.91 8.52
C ASP A 90 -3.15 21.47 8.29
N PHE A 91 -2.22 20.58 7.92
CA PHE A 91 -2.47 19.16 7.72
C PHE A 91 -2.35 18.34 9.02
N GLY A 92 -1.91 18.95 10.11
CA GLY A 92 -1.72 18.28 11.40
C GLY A 92 -2.98 17.57 11.89
N PRO A 93 -4.13 18.24 12.03
CA PRO A 93 -5.36 17.62 12.51
C PRO A 93 -5.86 16.44 11.65
N MET A 94 -5.62 16.48 10.34
CA MET A 94 -5.99 15.41 9.41
C MET A 94 -5.20 14.13 9.67
N LEU A 95 -3.94 14.25 10.03
CA LEU A 95 -2.99 13.16 10.23
C LEU A 95 -2.85 12.74 11.70
N ALA A 96 -3.29 13.56 12.64
CA ALA A 96 -3.10 13.33 14.08
C ALA A 96 -3.58 11.97 14.60
N PRO A 97 -4.69 11.36 14.09
CA PRO A 97 -5.16 10.08 14.64
C PRO A 97 -4.18 8.91 14.47
N VAL A 98 -3.21 9.00 13.54
CA VAL A 98 -2.18 7.96 13.36
C VAL A 98 -0.83 8.32 13.99
N SER A 99 -0.74 9.45 14.69
CA SER A 99 0.54 9.98 15.21
C SER A 99 1.27 8.99 16.12
N GLU A 100 0.56 8.37 17.07
CA GLU A 100 1.18 7.40 18.00
C GLU A 100 1.69 6.17 17.26
N THR A 101 0.93 5.67 16.27
CA THR A 101 1.34 4.52 15.46
C THR A 101 2.60 4.82 14.65
N VAL A 102 2.66 6.00 14.01
CA VAL A 102 3.83 6.42 13.24
C VAL A 102 5.04 6.68 14.14
N SER A 103 4.87 7.48 15.20
CA SER A 103 5.97 7.88 16.08
C SER A 103 6.51 6.75 16.96
N SER A 104 5.77 5.65 17.12
CA SER A 104 6.24 4.46 17.84
C SER A 104 7.21 3.57 17.08
N ALA A 105 7.37 3.78 15.77
CA ALA A 105 8.38 3.09 14.99
C ALA A 105 9.77 3.71 15.18
N ASP A 106 10.81 2.89 15.06
CA ASP A 106 12.19 3.38 15.17
C ASP A 106 12.65 4.10 13.89
N LEU A 107 12.03 3.78 12.75
CA LEU A 107 12.12 4.49 11.47
C LEU A 107 10.74 4.45 10.82
N ALA A 108 10.15 5.60 10.52
CA ALA A 108 8.88 5.73 9.83
C ALA A 108 9.07 6.34 8.44
N LEU A 109 8.65 5.59 7.40
CA LEU A 109 8.80 5.95 6.00
C LEU A 109 7.43 6.17 5.36
N CYS A 110 7.22 7.34 4.73
CA CYS A 110 6.05 7.64 3.91
C CYS A 110 6.34 7.50 2.40
N HIS A 111 5.31 7.56 1.59
CA HIS A 111 5.42 7.72 0.15
C HIS A 111 4.76 9.04 -0.28
N LEU A 112 5.58 10.02 -0.65
CA LEU A 112 5.10 11.30 -1.18
C LEU A 112 4.96 11.19 -2.69
N GLU A 113 3.73 10.96 -3.15
CA GLU A 113 3.46 10.64 -4.54
C GLU A 113 3.52 11.87 -5.45
N THR A 114 3.11 13.05 -4.92
CA THR A 114 2.93 14.27 -5.72
C THR A 114 4.04 15.29 -5.51
N PRO A 115 4.47 15.99 -6.57
CA PRO A 115 5.43 17.10 -6.44
C PRO A 115 4.80 18.31 -5.75
N LEU A 116 5.64 19.03 -5.01
CA LEU A 116 5.23 20.19 -4.23
C LEU A 116 5.22 21.48 -5.07
N ALA A 117 4.25 22.34 -4.82
CA ALA A 117 4.13 23.67 -5.40
C ALA A 117 5.18 24.66 -4.84
N PRO A 118 5.38 25.82 -5.47
CA PRO A 118 6.01 26.95 -4.81
C PRO A 118 5.23 27.33 -3.53
N PRO A 119 5.90 27.94 -2.52
CA PRO A 119 5.21 28.48 -1.36
C PRO A 119 4.07 29.41 -1.77
N GLY A 120 2.85 29.15 -1.29
CA GLY A 120 1.65 29.93 -1.64
C GLY A 120 1.00 29.55 -2.97
N GLY A 121 1.53 28.58 -3.70
CA GLY A 121 0.94 28.07 -4.94
C GLY A 121 1.52 28.68 -6.23
N PRO A 122 0.84 28.56 -7.37
CA PRO A 122 -0.50 27.95 -7.51
C PRO A 122 -0.52 26.45 -7.21
N TYR A 123 -1.62 25.96 -6.60
CA TYR A 123 -1.84 24.54 -6.36
C TYR A 123 -2.64 23.95 -7.52
N ILE A 124 -2.28 22.74 -7.93
CA ILE A 124 -2.88 22.01 -9.05
C ILE A 124 -3.15 20.57 -8.60
N GLY A 125 -4.36 20.09 -8.83
CA GLY A 125 -4.76 18.71 -8.63
C GLY A 125 -4.54 17.86 -9.88
N PHE A 126 -5.27 16.72 -9.94
CA PHE A 126 -5.24 15.81 -11.10
C PHE A 126 -5.48 16.57 -12.43
N PRO A 127 -4.82 16.20 -13.56
CA PRO A 127 -3.91 15.05 -13.68
C PRO A 127 -2.42 15.37 -13.47
N LYS A 128 -2.02 16.62 -13.28
CA LYS A 128 -0.62 17.04 -13.10
C LYS A 128 -0.49 17.84 -11.82
N PHE A 129 -0.16 17.13 -10.78
CA PHE A 129 -0.15 17.68 -9.44
C PHE A 129 0.93 18.74 -9.19
N SER A 130 0.58 19.70 -8.35
CA SER A 130 1.47 20.69 -7.74
C SER A 130 0.83 21.07 -6.40
N VAL A 131 1.26 20.46 -5.29
CA VAL A 131 0.49 20.43 -4.04
C VAL A 131 1.14 21.26 -2.92
N PRO A 132 0.38 21.67 -1.88
CA PRO A 132 0.91 22.48 -0.78
C PRO A 132 2.10 21.84 -0.07
N GLN A 133 3.17 22.61 0.16
CA GLN A 133 4.34 22.17 0.92
C GLN A 133 4.04 21.98 2.41
N GLU A 134 2.99 22.58 2.92
CA GLU A 134 2.58 22.55 4.31
C GLU A 134 2.25 21.14 4.81
N VAL A 135 1.97 20.19 3.90
CA VAL A 135 1.80 18.78 4.23
C VAL A 135 3.05 18.20 4.90
N LEU A 136 4.26 18.66 4.51
CA LEU A 136 5.51 18.18 5.10
C LEU A 136 5.59 18.47 6.61
N LYS A 137 5.07 19.61 7.04
CA LYS A 137 4.98 19.95 8.46
C LYS A 137 4.06 18.96 9.20
N GLY A 138 2.91 18.63 8.60
CA GLY A 138 2.00 17.63 9.15
C GLY A 138 2.66 16.26 9.26
N LEU A 139 3.31 15.78 8.20
CA LEU A 139 4.03 14.50 8.17
C LEU A 139 5.13 14.45 9.23
N LYS A 140 5.95 15.50 9.31
CA LYS A 140 7.02 15.58 10.32
C LYS A 140 6.47 15.59 11.74
N SER A 141 5.36 16.29 11.98
CA SER A 141 4.77 16.43 13.33
C SER A 141 4.22 15.11 13.87
N ILE A 142 3.81 14.17 13.03
CA ILE A 142 3.33 12.85 13.45
C ILE A 142 4.43 11.78 13.49
N GLY A 143 5.68 12.13 13.14
CA GLY A 143 6.84 11.27 13.39
C GLY A 143 7.48 10.63 12.16
N TYR A 144 7.12 10.99 10.91
CA TYR A 144 7.84 10.48 9.76
C TYR A 144 9.29 11.00 9.70
N ASP A 145 10.21 10.11 9.32
CA ASP A 145 11.63 10.40 9.15
C ASP A 145 12.00 10.73 7.71
N GLY A 146 11.25 10.19 6.76
CA GLY A 146 11.45 10.44 5.35
C GLY A 146 10.42 9.75 4.48
N CYS A 147 10.45 10.07 3.16
CA CYS A 147 9.54 9.48 2.19
C CYS A 147 10.28 8.98 0.95
N SER A 148 9.72 7.94 0.31
CA SER A 148 9.99 7.66 -1.09
C SER A 148 9.30 8.70 -1.98
N THR A 149 9.93 9.06 -3.10
CA THR A 149 9.46 10.11 -4.03
C THR A 149 9.45 9.67 -5.49
N ALA A 150 9.83 8.40 -5.79
CA ALA A 150 9.67 7.84 -7.12
C ALA A 150 8.22 7.41 -7.31
N SER A 151 7.47 8.13 -8.13
CA SER A 151 6.08 7.86 -8.49
C SER A 151 5.80 8.20 -9.95
N ASN A 152 4.63 7.83 -10.44
CA ASN A 152 4.14 8.24 -11.76
C ASN A 152 3.96 9.77 -11.88
N HIS A 153 3.83 10.48 -10.75
CA HIS A 153 3.68 11.94 -10.66
C HIS A 153 4.97 12.71 -10.35
N THR A 154 6.09 12.03 -10.13
CA THR A 154 7.37 12.67 -9.74
C THR A 154 7.73 13.86 -10.62
N ILE A 155 7.54 13.75 -11.93
CA ILE A 155 7.94 14.76 -12.90
C ILE A 155 6.78 15.58 -13.50
N ASP A 156 5.61 15.60 -12.84
CA ASP A 156 4.44 16.40 -13.29
C ASP A 156 4.77 17.87 -13.48
N GLN A 157 5.67 18.40 -12.66
CA GLN A 157 6.15 19.78 -12.69
C GLN A 157 7.59 19.88 -13.23
N GLY A 158 8.02 18.87 -14.02
CA GLY A 158 9.34 18.80 -14.61
C GLY A 158 10.46 18.76 -13.56
N TYR A 159 11.69 19.03 -14.02
CA TYR A 159 12.87 19.00 -13.15
C TYR A 159 12.82 20.05 -12.02
N ASP A 160 12.29 21.24 -12.28
CA ASP A 160 12.16 22.27 -11.25
C ASP A 160 11.16 21.89 -10.15
N GLY A 161 10.11 21.12 -10.52
CA GLY A 161 9.20 20.50 -9.55
C GLY A 161 9.91 19.52 -8.63
N VAL A 162 10.75 18.64 -9.19
CA VAL A 162 11.56 17.69 -8.41
C VAL A 162 12.49 18.45 -7.46
N LYS A 163 13.27 19.38 -7.96
CA LYS A 163 14.19 20.18 -7.12
C LYS A 163 13.44 20.84 -5.95
N ARG A 164 12.37 21.54 -6.25
CA ARG A 164 11.56 22.25 -5.26
C ARG A 164 10.99 21.30 -4.19
N THR A 165 10.52 20.13 -4.62
CA THR A 165 10.00 19.10 -3.70
C THR A 165 11.09 18.65 -2.74
N LEU A 166 12.27 18.30 -3.25
CA LEU A 166 13.37 17.80 -2.42
C LEU A 166 13.95 18.89 -1.51
N ASP A 167 14.04 20.15 -1.99
CA ASP A 167 14.47 21.28 -1.18
C ASP A 167 13.52 21.58 -0.02
N ALA A 168 12.19 21.43 -0.28
CA ALA A 168 11.17 21.58 0.77
C ALA A 168 11.24 20.43 1.79
N MET A 169 11.48 19.20 1.35
CA MET A 169 11.65 18.04 2.25
C MET A 169 12.88 18.19 3.14
N ASP A 170 14.03 18.60 2.58
CA ASP A 170 15.24 18.89 3.35
C ASP A 170 14.97 19.98 4.41
N LYS A 171 14.29 21.07 4.03
CA LYS A 171 13.92 22.14 4.96
C LYS A 171 12.99 21.67 6.08
N ALA A 172 12.12 20.71 5.79
CA ALA A 172 11.22 20.08 6.79
C ALA A 172 11.93 19.03 7.65
N GLY A 173 13.20 18.68 7.36
CA GLY A 173 13.93 17.62 8.05
C GLY A 173 13.39 16.22 7.74
N LEU A 174 12.84 16.02 6.54
CA LEU A 174 12.40 14.72 6.02
C LEU A 174 13.42 14.20 4.99
N GLY A 175 13.95 13.01 5.24
CA GLY A 175 14.77 12.32 4.25
C GLY A 175 13.97 11.94 3.01
N HIS A 176 14.66 11.73 1.87
CA HIS A 176 14.00 11.35 0.63
C HIS A 176 14.88 10.44 -0.23
N THR A 177 14.25 9.65 -1.09
CA THR A 177 14.92 8.80 -2.10
C THR A 177 13.97 8.51 -3.27
N GLY A 178 14.52 8.20 -4.45
CA GLY A 178 13.76 7.83 -5.66
C GLY A 178 13.63 8.95 -6.68
N SER A 179 13.87 10.22 -6.28
CA SER A 179 14.07 11.35 -7.19
C SER A 179 15.25 12.19 -6.74
N TYR A 180 15.88 12.94 -7.67
CA TYR A 180 17.21 13.46 -7.45
C TYR A 180 17.42 14.85 -8.09
N ARG A 181 18.27 15.68 -7.46
CA ARG A 181 18.65 17.01 -7.95
C ARG A 181 19.84 16.99 -8.88
N THR A 182 20.70 15.99 -8.75
CA THR A 182 21.90 15.83 -9.56
C THR A 182 22.13 14.37 -9.94
N LYS A 183 22.94 14.15 -10.99
CA LYS A 183 23.37 12.80 -11.36
C LYS A 183 24.14 12.12 -10.23
N ARG A 184 24.89 12.87 -9.44
CA ARG A 184 25.60 12.33 -8.26
C ARG A 184 24.62 11.84 -7.21
N ASP A 185 23.56 12.60 -6.94
CA ASP A 185 22.55 12.19 -5.95
C ASP A 185 21.89 10.87 -6.35
N SER A 186 21.63 10.65 -7.67
CA SER A 186 21.01 9.41 -8.16
C SER A 186 21.89 8.16 -8.02
N THR A 187 23.15 8.33 -7.68
CA THR A 187 24.07 7.21 -7.37
C THR A 187 24.43 7.12 -5.89
N THR A 188 23.77 7.94 -5.06
CA THR A 188 24.01 7.98 -3.61
C THR A 188 22.81 7.41 -2.88
N VAL A 189 23.00 6.30 -2.17
CA VAL A 189 21.91 5.65 -1.45
C VAL A 189 21.59 6.43 -0.17
N LYS A 190 20.29 6.58 0.12
CA LYS A 190 19.82 7.15 1.38
C LYS A 190 20.00 6.18 2.52
N ILE A 191 20.75 6.58 3.53
CA ILE A 191 20.97 5.83 4.76
C ILE A 191 20.30 6.57 5.92
N TYR A 192 19.45 5.87 6.65
CA TYR A 192 18.92 6.28 7.95
C TYR A 192 19.67 5.59 9.08
N GLN A 193 19.51 6.11 10.29
CA GLN A 193 20.07 5.51 11.49
C GLN A 193 18.99 5.44 12.57
N ALA A 194 18.64 4.24 12.99
CA ALA A 194 17.64 3.98 14.02
C ALA A 194 18.22 2.99 15.05
N LYS A 195 18.17 3.34 16.35
CA LYS A 195 18.77 2.54 17.43
C LYS A 195 20.22 2.07 17.14
N GLY A 196 20.98 2.90 16.40
CA GLY A 196 22.36 2.60 16.01
C GLY A 196 22.48 1.52 14.92
N VAL A 197 21.39 1.19 14.21
CA VAL A 197 21.35 0.34 13.01
C VAL A 197 21.26 1.24 11.80
N LYS A 198 22.09 0.98 10.77
CA LYS A 198 22.02 1.68 9.51
C LYS A 198 21.03 0.99 8.58
N ILE A 199 20.08 1.75 8.05
CA ILE A 199 19.00 1.28 7.19
C ILE A 199 19.09 2.01 5.86
N GLY A 200 19.34 1.27 4.78
CA GLY A 200 19.31 1.79 3.41
C GLY A 200 17.88 1.86 2.90
N HIS A 201 17.52 2.93 2.20
CA HIS A 201 16.23 3.08 1.55
C HIS A 201 16.43 3.47 0.09
N ILE A 202 15.89 2.66 -0.83
CA ILE A 202 15.91 2.90 -2.27
C ILE A 202 14.47 2.88 -2.80
N SER A 203 14.19 3.64 -3.88
CA SER A 203 12.83 3.76 -4.39
C SER A 203 12.79 3.89 -5.90
N PHE A 204 11.80 3.25 -6.53
CA PHE A 204 11.64 3.17 -7.99
C PHE A 204 10.15 3.27 -8.37
N THR A 205 9.87 3.75 -9.59
CA THR A 205 8.53 3.80 -10.16
C THR A 205 8.45 3.07 -11.51
N LYS A 206 7.26 2.52 -11.83
CA LYS A 206 7.07 1.83 -13.13
C LYS A 206 6.98 2.79 -14.32
N SER A 207 6.55 4.04 -14.10
CA SER A 207 6.30 4.99 -15.20
C SER A 207 6.23 6.44 -14.70
N PHE A 208 6.09 7.37 -15.65
CA PHE A 208 5.82 8.79 -15.41
C PHE A 208 4.58 9.26 -16.18
N ASN A 209 3.52 8.44 -16.27
CA ASN A 209 2.26 8.78 -16.96
C ASN A 209 2.47 9.30 -18.40
N GLY A 210 3.38 8.65 -19.12
CA GLY A 210 3.73 9.06 -20.49
C GLY A 210 4.63 10.29 -20.61
N LEU A 211 4.95 10.94 -19.50
CA LEU A 211 5.97 12.01 -19.47
C LEU A 211 7.36 11.39 -19.61
N ARG A 212 8.30 12.22 -20.08
CA ARG A 212 9.72 11.84 -20.18
C ARG A 212 10.57 12.78 -19.34
N PRO A 213 11.57 12.26 -18.64
CA PRO A 213 12.59 13.11 -18.03
C PRO A 213 13.17 14.09 -19.04
N PRO A 214 13.56 15.30 -18.64
CA PRO A 214 14.25 16.24 -19.52
C PRO A 214 15.53 15.62 -20.09
N ALA A 215 15.85 15.93 -21.34
CA ALA A 215 17.05 15.43 -22.01
C ALA A 215 18.32 15.68 -21.19
N GLY A 216 19.15 14.65 -21.01
CA GLY A 216 20.35 14.67 -20.17
C GLY A 216 20.09 14.64 -18.67
N LYS A 217 18.82 14.42 -18.25
CA LYS A 217 18.40 14.28 -16.85
C LYS A 217 17.56 13.00 -16.62
N GLU A 218 17.85 11.96 -17.36
CA GLU A 218 17.17 10.66 -17.24
C GLU A 218 17.31 10.08 -15.82
N TRP A 219 18.29 10.54 -15.10
CA TRP A 219 18.59 10.22 -13.70
C TRP A 219 17.67 10.93 -12.69
N VAL A 220 16.77 11.84 -13.11
CA VAL A 220 15.94 12.69 -12.20
C VAL A 220 15.03 11.88 -11.30
N SER A 221 14.64 10.67 -11.70
CA SER A 221 13.94 9.70 -10.88
C SER A 221 14.22 8.28 -11.40
N SER A 222 14.14 7.30 -10.50
CA SER A 222 14.47 5.90 -10.79
C SER A 222 13.26 5.15 -11.36
N LEU A 223 13.38 4.63 -12.59
CA LEU A 223 12.46 3.64 -13.14
C LEU A 223 12.78 2.25 -12.63
N ILE A 224 11.76 1.39 -12.47
CA ILE A 224 11.95 -0.01 -12.07
C ILE A 224 12.80 -0.72 -13.12
N ASP A 225 13.98 -1.13 -12.68
CA ASP A 225 14.93 -1.96 -13.40
C ASP A 225 15.62 -2.87 -12.37
N VAL A 226 15.38 -4.18 -12.45
CA VAL A 226 15.88 -5.13 -11.44
C VAL A 226 17.42 -5.11 -11.31
N PRO A 227 18.19 -5.03 -12.41
CA PRO A 227 19.63 -4.77 -12.32
C PRO A 227 20.01 -3.50 -11.55
N ALA A 228 19.26 -2.39 -11.73
CA ALA A 228 19.50 -1.17 -10.98
C ALA A 228 19.14 -1.32 -9.48
N ILE A 229 18.03 -1.99 -9.17
CA ILE A 229 17.66 -2.31 -7.77
C ILE A 229 18.76 -3.13 -7.10
N ARG A 230 19.29 -4.16 -7.77
CA ARG A 230 20.42 -4.97 -7.26
C ARG A 230 21.67 -4.14 -7.01
N ARG A 231 22.03 -3.28 -7.94
CA ARG A 231 23.20 -2.39 -7.81
C ARG A 231 23.03 -1.43 -6.63
N ASP A 232 21.86 -0.82 -6.49
CA ASP A 232 21.62 0.19 -5.45
C ASP A 232 21.47 -0.47 -4.08
N ALA A 233 20.93 -1.71 -3.99
CA ALA A 233 20.91 -2.49 -2.76
C ALA A 233 22.34 -2.86 -2.32
N ALA A 234 23.19 -3.31 -3.25
CA ALA A 234 24.59 -3.59 -2.97
C ALA A 234 25.34 -2.30 -2.51
N ALA A 235 25.14 -1.17 -3.18
CA ALA A 235 25.70 0.13 -2.79
C ALA A 235 25.22 0.56 -1.38
N ALA A 236 23.96 0.25 -1.00
CA ALA A 236 23.51 0.47 0.37
C ALA A 236 24.30 -0.36 1.38
N ARG A 237 24.54 -1.65 1.08
CA ARG A 237 25.36 -2.53 1.92
C ARG A 237 26.81 -2.03 2.03
N GLU A 238 27.41 -1.61 0.92
CA GLU A 238 28.75 -1.02 0.88
C GLU A 238 28.84 0.26 1.73
N ALA A 239 27.79 1.08 1.73
CA ALA A 239 27.66 2.26 2.61
C ALA A 239 27.42 1.89 4.09
N GLY A 240 27.33 0.59 4.40
CA GLY A 240 27.20 0.03 5.73
C GLY A 240 25.77 -0.19 6.18
N ALA A 241 24.78 -0.18 5.27
CA ALA A 241 23.41 -0.55 5.62
C ALA A 241 23.35 -2.00 6.12
N GLU A 242 22.74 -2.18 7.28
CA GLU A 242 22.49 -3.47 7.89
C GLU A 242 21.11 -4.03 7.51
N ILE A 243 20.21 -3.15 7.07
CA ILE A 243 18.86 -3.45 6.55
C ILE A 243 18.69 -2.62 5.28
N VAL A 244 18.07 -3.19 4.25
CA VAL A 244 17.73 -2.48 2.99
C VAL A 244 16.24 -2.60 2.71
N VAL A 245 15.60 -1.45 2.62
CA VAL A 245 14.18 -1.26 2.30
C VAL A 245 14.05 -0.76 0.87
N VAL A 246 13.17 -1.38 0.09
CA VAL A 246 12.85 -0.96 -1.27
C VAL A 246 11.41 -0.47 -1.33
N SER A 247 11.18 0.76 -1.80
CA SER A 247 9.83 1.27 -2.10
C SER A 247 9.59 1.23 -3.60
N LEU A 248 8.49 0.60 -4.02
CA LEU A 248 8.13 0.43 -5.43
C LEU A 248 6.76 1.04 -5.71
N HIS A 249 6.72 1.99 -6.61
CA HIS A 249 5.48 2.57 -7.13
C HIS A 249 5.10 1.84 -8.42
N TRP A 250 4.24 0.81 -8.30
CA TRP A 250 4.01 -0.22 -9.29
C TRP A 250 2.57 -0.75 -9.29
N GLY A 251 2.25 -1.62 -10.21
CA GLY A 251 0.95 -2.26 -10.29
C GLY A 251 -0.03 -1.51 -11.20
N THR A 252 -1.28 -1.90 -11.11
CA THR A 252 -2.41 -1.30 -11.82
C THR A 252 -3.32 -0.64 -10.79
N GLU A 253 -3.72 0.63 -11.05
CA GLU A 253 -4.60 1.38 -10.17
C GLU A 253 -5.94 0.65 -9.96
N TYR A 254 -6.41 0.61 -8.73
CA TYR A 254 -7.68 0.05 -8.26
C TYR A 254 -7.81 -1.47 -8.37
N GLU A 255 -6.72 -2.19 -8.71
CA GLU A 255 -6.69 -3.65 -8.74
C GLU A 255 -6.12 -4.20 -7.42
N HIS A 256 -6.93 -5.01 -6.71
CA HIS A 256 -6.50 -5.62 -5.45
C HIS A 256 -5.52 -6.77 -5.64
N GLU A 257 -5.63 -7.52 -6.75
CA GLU A 257 -4.67 -8.57 -7.06
C GLU A 257 -3.45 -7.98 -7.78
N PRO A 258 -2.22 -8.29 -7.36
CA PRO A 258 -1.01 -7.83 -8.02
C PRO A 258 -0.96 -8.26 -9.48
N ASP A 259 -0.66 -7.33 -10.39
CA ASP A 259 -0.53 -7.62 -11.81
C ASP A 259 0.70 -8.51 -12.12
N VAL A 260 0.80 -8.97 -13.37
CA VAL A 260 1.87 -9.90 -13.79
C VAL A 260 3.26 -9.28 -13.64
N ASP A 261 3.39 -7.97 -13.86
CA ASP A 261 4.65 -7.26 -13.72
C ASP A 261 5.06 -7.18 -12.24
N GLN A 262 4.12 -6.83 -11.35
CA GLN A 262 4.37 -6.84 -9.89
C GLN A 262 4.84 -8.22 -9.42
N GLN A 263 4.15 -9.28 -9.81
CA GLN A 263 4.50 -10.64 -9.42
C GLN A 263 5.86 -11.09 -9.97
N THR A 264 6.21 -10.66 -11.18
CA THR A 264 7.48 -10.98 -11.83
C THR A 264 8.63 -10.25 -11.14
N TRP A 265 8.49 -8.94 -10.95
CA TRP A 265 9.50 -8.14 -10.24
C TRP A 265 9.66 -8.58 -8.79
N ALA A 266 8.56 -8.90 -8.08
CA ALA A 266 8.61 -9.38 -6.71
C ALA A 266 9.51 -10.61 -6.58
N ARG A 267 9.33 -11.63 -7.44
CA ARG A 267 10.19 -12.84 -7.43
C ARG A 267 11.65 -12.52 -7.75
N GLN A 268 11.89 -11.63 -8.72
CA GLN A 268 13.26 -11.26 -9.11
C GLN A 268 13.96 -10.43 -8.01
N ILE A 269 13.23 -9.55 -7.34
CA ILE A 269 13.77 -8.71 -6.25
C ILE A 269 13.99 -9.55 -4.99
N ALA A 270 13.07 -10.46 -4.66
CA ALA A 270 13.24 -11.39 -3.53
C ALA A 270 14.46 -12.31 -3.69
N ALA A 271 14.94 -12.53 -4.92
CA ALA A 271 16.19 -13.25 -5.20
C ALA A 271 17.46 -12.37 -5.08
N ILE A 272 17.32 -11.12 -4.61
CA ILE A 272 18.46 -10.24 -4.30
C ILE A 272 18.73 -10.32 -2.81
N ASP A 273 19.83 -10.98 -2.42
CA ASP A 273 20.20 -11.20 -1.02
C ASP A 273 20.31 -9.91 -0.20
N ASP A 274 20.63 -8.79 -0.86
CA ASP A 274 20.80 -7.50 -0.22
C ASP A 274 19.48 -6.79 0.11
N VAL A 275 18.31 -7.28 -0.36
CA VAL A 275 17.00 -6.72 -0.07
C VAL A 275 16.35 -7.46 1.08
N ASP A 276 15.79 -6.72 2.06
CA ASP A 276 15.15 -7.31 3.24
C ASP A 276 13.62 -7.18 3.22
N VAL A 277 13.09 -6.07 2.66
CA VAL A 277 11.65 -5.83 2.57
C VAL A 277 11.32 -4.91 1.38
N VAL A 278 10.15 -5.14 0.77
CA VAL A 278 9.59 -4.29 -0.28
C VAL A 278 8.28 -3.68 0.19
N PHE A 279 8.14 -2.36 0.08
CA PHE A 279 6.91 -1.60 0.27
C PHE A 279 6.36 -1.11 -1.06
N GLY A 280 5.14 -1.51 -1.39
CA GLY A 280 4.46 -1.21 -2.65
C GLY A 280 3.43 -0.09 -2.53
N HIS A 281 3.30 0.67 -3.62
CA HIS A 281 2.52 1.89 -3.78
C HIS A 281 1.83 1.91 -5.14
N HIS A 282 1.04 2.94 -5.46
CA HIS A 282 0.40 3.20 -6.76
C HIS A 282 -1.00 2.61 -6.95
N ALA A 283 -1.26 1.41 -6.48
CA ALA A 283 -2.56 0.77 -6.74
C ALA A 283 -3.75 1.52 -6.12
N HIS A 284 -3.52 2.42 -5.16
CA HIS A 284 -4.52 3.17 -4.40
C HIS A 284 -5.56 2.32 -3.68
N VAL A 285 -5.30 1.03 -3.60
CA VAL A 285 -6.06 0.02 -2.86
C VAL A 285 -5.10 -0.91 -2.13
N VAL A 286 -5.57 -1.55 -1.08
CA VAL A 286 -4.78 -2.54 -0.35
C VAL A 286 -4.65 -3.79 -1.21
N GLN A 287 -3.42 -4.21 -1.44
CA GLN A 287 -3.04 -5.44 -2.12
C GLN A 287 -2.43 -6.42 -1.11
N PRO A 288 -2.23 -7.70 -1.46
CA PRO A 288 -1.68 -8.71 -0.59
C PRO A 288 -0.30 -8.39 -0.01
N VAL A 289 0.00 -9.08 1.07
CA VAL A 289 1.37 -9.27 1.55
C VAL A 289 1.79 -10.70 1.26
N GLU A 290 3.04 -10.89 0.87
CA GLU A 290 3.59 -12.21 0.56
C GLU A 290 5.01 -12.33 1.10
N ARG A 291 5.38 -13.52 1.58
CA ARG A 291 6.76 -13.84 1.90
C ARG A 291 7.36 -14.72 0.81
N ILE A 292 8.37 -14.23 0.11
CA ILE A 292 9.10 -14.98 -0.93
C ILE A 292 10.52 -15.22 -0.41
N GLY A 293 10.82 -16.46 -0.07
CA GLY A 293 12.07 -16.78 0.62
C GLY A 293 12.17 -16.06 1.96
N ASP A 294 13.20 -15.23 2.14
CA ASP A 294 13.41 -14.43 3.34
C ASP A 294 12.90 -12.98 3.21
N THR A 295 12.45 -12.58 2.02
CA THR A 295 12.01 -11.22 1.73
C THR A 295 10.49 -11.10 1.86
N TRP A 296 10.03 -10.08 2.58
CA TRP A 296 8.63 -9.72 2.64
C TRP A 296 8.29 -8.70 1.55
N ILE A 297 7.23 -8.99 0.81
CA ILE A 297 6.69 -8.15 -0.27
C ILE A 297 5.32 -7.64 0.18
N VAL A 298 5.19 -6.35 0.40
CA VAL A 298 3.92 -5.66 0.59
C VAL A 298 3.56 -5.08 -0.76
N TYR A 299 2.63 -5.68 -1.50
CA TYR A 299 2.36 -5.31 -2.89
C TYR A 299 1.75 -3.92 -3.03
N GLY A 300 0.81 -3.56 -2.16
CA GLY A 300 0.17 -2.24 -2.15
C GLY A 300 -0.44 -1.93 -0.79
N MET A 301 -0.12 -0.77 -0.24
CA MET A 301 -0.61 -0.33 1.06
C MET A 301 -1.86 0.55 0.96
N GLY A 302 -2.39 0.77 -0.26
CA GLY A 302 -3.49 1.70 -0.48
C GLY A 302 -3.09 3.16 -0.21
N ASN A 303 -4.08 4.01 0.04
CA ASN A 303 -3.81 5.41 0.34
C ASN A 303 -3.52 5.62 1.83
N GLN A 304 -2.42 6.31 2.13
CA GLN A 304 -2.23 6.89 3.46
C GLN A 304 -3.17 8.07 3.64
N ILE A 305 -3.22 8.97 2.65
CA ILE A 305 -4.20 10.05 2.60
C ILE A 305 -4.45 10.48 1.15
N ALA A 306 -5.69 10.35 0.72
CA ALA A 306 -6.16 10.79 -0.60
C ALA A 306 -7.64 11.15 -0.54
N ARG A 307 -8.12 11.91 -1.52
CA ARG A 307 -9.53 12.18 -1.72
C ARG A 307 -9.85 12.19 -3.21
N HIS A 308 -10.04 10.99 -3.76
CA HIS A 308 -10.44 10.83 -5.17
C HIS A 308 -11.78 11.52 -5.44
N ALA A 309 -12.01 11.95 -6.69
CA ALA A 309 -13.25 12.61 -7.09
C ALA A 309 -14.49 11.75 -6.77
N GLU A 310 -14.38 10.45 -7.00
CA GLU A 310 -15.38 9.46 -6.63
C GLU A 310 -14.81 8.53 -5.56
N PRO A 311 -14.92 8.89 -4.27
CA PRO A 311 -14.37 8.09 -3.20
C PRO A 311 -15.20 6.83 -2.97
N ILE A 312 -14.65 5.70 -3.32
CA ILE A 312 -15.18 4.38 -2.97
C ILE A 312 -14.48 3.84 -1.72
N ASN A 313 -15.06 2.83 -1.08
CA ASN A 313 -14.43 2.26 0.12
C ASN A 313 -13.03 1.75 -0.16
N ALA A 314 -12.81 1.07 -1.28
CA ALA A 314 -11.53 0.48 -1.64
C ALA A 314 -10.37 1.51 -1.69
N ASN A 315 -10.61 2.76 -2.16
CA ASN A 315 -9.57 3.79 -2.22
C ASN A 315 -9.49 4.69 -0.96
N ARG A 316 -10.34 4.39 0.04
CA ARG A 316 -10.30 4.96 1.39
C ARG A 316 -9.66 4.00 2.41
N ASP A 317 -9.67 2.71 2.09
CA ASP A 317 -9.00 1.66 2.85
C ASP A 317 -7.49 1.75 2.60
N GLY A 318 -6.71 1.65 3.67
CA GLY A 318 -5.26 1.64 3.61
C GLY A 318 -4.66 0.74 4.69
N ALA A 319 -3.36 0.52 4.63
CA ALA A 319 -2.63 -0.18 5.66
C ALA A 319 -1.22 0.40 5.82
N MET A 320 -0.82 0.68 7.04
CA MET A 320 0.59 0.84 7.36
C MET A 320 1.18 -0.54 7.66
N THR A 321 2.42 -0.78 7.29
CA THR A 321 3.10 -2.04 7.59
C THR A 321 4.31 -1.78 8.46
N ARG A 322 4.34 -2.40 9.65
CA ARG A 322 5.49 -2.38 10.56
C ARG A 322 6.26 -3.68 10.44
N VAL A 323 7.53 -3.58 10.10
CA VAL A 323 8.46 -4.71 10.05
C VAL A 323 9.48 -4.55 11.17
N THR A 324 9.54 -5.53 12.05
CA THR A 324 10.51 -5.57 13.14
C THR A 324 11.64 -6.55 12.80
N PHE A 325 12.84 -6.04 12.81
CA PHE A 325 14.05 -6.80 12.58
C PHE A 325 14.73 -7.13 13.91
N GLY A 326 15.23 -8.35 14.01
CA GLY A 326 16.05 -8.83 15.11
C GLY A 326 17.34 -9.45 14.62
N PRO A 327 18.30 -9.72 15.51
CA PRO A 327 19.56 -10.36 15.15
C PRO A 327 19.35 -11.70 14.44
N ALA A 328 20.10 -11.94 13.37
CA ALA A 328 20.15 -13.22 12.68
C ALA A 328 21.48 -13.91 12.98
N GLY A 329 21.43 -15.24 13.16
CA GLY A 329 22.65 -16.05 13.12
C GLY A 329 23.02 -16.31 11.66
N GLY A 330 24.21 -15.87 11.21
CA GLY A 330 24.67 -16.13 9.85
C GLY A 330 25.17 -14.90 9.10
N PRO A 331 25.25 -14.95 7.75
CA PRO A 331 25.79 -13.87 6.92
C PRO A 331 25.00 -12.57 7.01
N LYS A 332 23.67 -12.66 7.07
CA LYS A 332 22.81 -11.51 7.36
C LYS A 332 22.84 -11.20 8.85
N ARG A 333 23.08 -9.95 9.21
CA ARG A 333 23.05 -9.52 10.61
C ARG A 333 21.64 -9.40 11.18
N TRP A 334 20.64 -9.17 10.32
CA TRP A 334 19.24 -8.93 10.67
C TRP A 334 18.30 -9.82 9.88
N LYS A 335 17.20 -10.22 10.51
CA LYS A 335 16.07 -10.91 9.88
C LYS A 335 14.76 -10.33 10.40
N VAL A 336 13.70 -10.47 9.65
CA VAL A 336 12.35 -10.11 10.09
C VAL A 336 11.93 -11.09 11.20
N VAL A 337 11.59 -10.56 12.36
CA VAL A 337 11.12 -11.32 13.53
C VAL A 337 9.65 -11.07 13.84
N ALA A 338 9.08 -9.96 13.34
CA ALA A 338 7.66 -9.70 13.35
C ALA A 338 7.29 -8.79 12.18
N ILE A 339 6.10 -8.98 11.66
CA ILE A 339 5.49 -8.10 10.67
C ILE A 339 4.03 -7.89 11.02
N GLU A 340 3.59 -6.63 11.03
CA GLU A 340 2.25 -6.21 11.39
C GLU A 340 1.68 -5.31 10.29
N ALA A 341 0.47 -5.60 9.84
CA ALA A 341 -0.32 -4.67 9.06
C ALA A 341 -1.30 -3.93 10.00
N ILE A 342 -1.32 -2.63 9.90
CA ILE A 342 -2.13 -1.73 10.73
C ILE A 342 -3.15 -1.07 9.81
N PRO A 343 -4.42 -1.55 9.81
CA PRO A 343 -5.47 -1.03 8.96
C PRO A 343 -5.74 0.45 9.23
N THR A 344 -5.85 1.23 8.16
CA THR A 344 -6.19 2.64 8.19
C THR A 344 -7.37 2.95 7.29
N PHE A 345 -8.02 4.06 7.53
CA PHE A 345 -9.17 4.49 6.75
C PHE A 345 -9.20 6.01 6.62
N VAL A 346 -9.48 6.51 5.42
CA VAL A 346 -9.73 7.94 5.20
C VAL A 346 -11.21 8.22 5.47
N ASP A 347 -11.52 8.69 6.69
CA ASP A 347 -12.87 9.14 7.02
C ASP A 347 -13.11 10.53 6.44
N LEU A 348 -14.25 10.71 5.76
CA LEU A 348 -14.61 11.93 5.07
C LEU A 348 -15.63 12.79 5.86
N ASN A 349 -16.15 12.27 6.97
CA ASN A 349 -17.26 12.91 7.70
C ASN A 349 -16.98 13.01 9.23
N PRO A 350 -17.29 14.14 9.88
CA PRO A 350 -17.66 15.43 9.28
C PRO A 350 -16.46 16.13 8.63
N ASN A 351 -15.25 15.70 8.94
CA ASN A 351 -13.99 16.24 8.44
C ASN A 351 -13.16 15.11 7.86
N ILE A 352 -12.27 15.43 6.93
CA ILE A 352 -11.34 14.44 6.39
C ILE A 352 -10.27 14.11 7.43
N ARG A 353 -10.20 12.85 7.84
CA ARG A 353 -9.23 12.35 8.82
C ARG A 353 -8.68 11.00 8.39
N LEU A 354 -7.38 10.82 8.54
CA LEU A 354 -6.74 9.52 8.47
C LEU A 354 -6.93 8.82 9.82
N VAL A 355 -7.54 7.66 9.83
CA VAL A 355 -7.93 6.93 11.04
C VAL A 355 -7.12 5.64 11.16
N ASP A 356 -6.49 5.42 12.31
CA ASP A 356 -6.00 4.11 12.73
C ASP A 356 -7.20 3.30 13.24
N LEU A 357 -7.57 2.25 12.52
CA LEU A 357 -8.81 1.51 12.79
C LEU A 357 -8.74 0.70 14.08
N GLU A 358 -7.58 0.16 14.45
CA GLU A 358 -7.42 -0.56 15.73
C GLU A 358 -7.72 0.38 16.91
N ARG A 359 -7.10 1.54 16.89
CA ARG A 359 -7.25 2.54 17.97
C ARG A 359 -8.66 3.11 18.04
N ALA A 360 -9.22 3.42 16.86
CA ALA A 360 -10.58 3.94 16.79
C ALA A 360 -11.63 2.93 17.28
N LEU A 361 -11.47 1.65 16.97
CA LEU A 361 -12.36 0.58 17.42
C LEU A 361 -12.20 0.27 18.92
N ALA A 362 -11.05 0.59 19.51
CA ALA A 362 -10.84 0.47 20.95
C ALA A 362 -11.52 1.58 21.76
N ASP A 363 -11.94 2.70 21.11
CA ASP A 363 -12.63 3.80 21.79
C ASP A 363 -14.07 3.40 22.16
N PRO A 364 -14.43 3.36 23.47
CA PRO A 364 -15.78 3.06 23.89
C PRO A 364 -16.79 4.17 23.52
N ALA A 365 -16.32 5.40 23.26
CA ALA A 365 -17.17 6.52 22.84
C ALA A 365 -17.46 6.52 21.33
N LEU A 366 -16.87 5.61 20.54
CA LEU A 366 -17.12 5.52 19.11
C LEU A 366 -18.59 5.19 18.84
N SER A 367 -19.25 6.04 18.05
CA SER A 367 -20.67 5.85 17.72
C SER A 367 -20.92 4.50 17.03
N PRO A 368 -22.10 3.85 17.27
CA PRO A 368 -22.41 2.55 16.65
C PRO A 368 -22.38 2.59 15.11
N GLY A 369 -22.73 3.72 14.50
CA GLY A 369 -22.69 3.90 13.05
C GLY A 369 -21.26 3.88 12.51
N ARG A 370 -20.34 4.62 13.14
CA ARG A 370 -18.92 4.61 12.78
C ARG A 370 -18.26 3.27 13.04
N ARG A 371 -18.57 2.66 14.17
CA ARG A 371 -18.05 1.33 14.52
C ARG A 371 -18.30 0.33 13.39
N ARG A 372 -19.54 0.24 12.89
CA ARG A 372 -19.86 -0.65 11.76
C ARG A 372 -19.08 -0.34 10.48
N ILE A 373 -18.85 0.96 10.18
CA ILE A 373 -18.06 1.37 9.01
C ILE A 373 -16.61 0.91 9.16
N TYR A 374 -16.05 1.09 10.35
CA TYR A 374 -14.64 0.77 10.63
C TYR A 374 -14.40 -0.74 10.71
N GLU A 375 -15.33 -1.49 11.34
CA GLU A 375 -15.29 -2.95 11.35
C GLU A 375 -15.35 -3.54 9.92
N ALA A 376 -16.24 -3.04 9.07
CA ALA A 376 -16.31 -3.43 7.68
C ALA A 376 -15.06 -3.04 6.86
N ALA A 377 -14.39 -1.93 7.20
CA ALA A 377 -13.13 -1.55 6.58
C ALA A 377 -12.00 -2.50 6.99
N VAL A 378 -11.89 -2.85 8.28
CA VAL A 378 -10.91 -3.84 8.77
C VAL A 378 -11.10 -5.17 8.06
N GLU A 379 -12.35 -5.67 7.93
CA GLU A 379 -12.65 -6.94 7.26
C GLU A 379 -12.22 -6.94 5.79
N ARG A 380 -12.49 -5.85 5.04
CA ARG A 380 -12.04 -5.72 3.64
C ARG A 380 -10.51 -5.67 3.53
N ILE A 381 -9.86 -4.88 4.39
CA ILE A 381 -8.40 -4.72 4.39
C ILE A 381 -7.73 -6.06 4.72
N GLU A 382 -8.18 -6.75 5.77
CA GLU A 382 -7.68 -8.08 6.14
C GLU A 382 -7.85 -9.07 4.99
N GLY A 383 -9.05 -9.13 4.39
CA GLY A 383 -9.34 -10.00 3.26
C GLY A 383 -8.35 -9.82 2.11
N ASN A 384 -8.01 -8.56 1.75
CA ASN A 384 -7.06 -8.27 0.69
C ASN A 384 -5.61 -8.61 1.08
N LEU A 385 -5.19 -8.29 2.31
CA LEU A 385 -3.83 -8.54 2.79
C LEU A 385 -3.47 -10.04 2.80
N LEU A 386 -4.46 -10.92 3.07
CA LEU A 386 -4.23 -12.33 3.35
C LEU A 386 -4.44 -13.26 2.14
N THR A 387 -4.78 -12.77 0.96
CA THR A 387 -5.04 -13.60 -0.23
C THR A 387 -3.84 -14.46 -0.66
N ARG A 388 -2.62 -14.16 -0.16
CA ARG A 388 -1.39 -14.93 -0.41
C ARG A 388 -0.84 -15.60 0.84
N ALA A 389 -1.74 -15.97 1.78
CA ALA A 389 -1.42 -16.72 2.98
C ALA A 389 -0.31 -16.10 3.85
N ALA A 390 -0.25 -14.77 3.92
CA ALA A 390 0.76 -14.06 4.69
C ALA A 390 0.67 -14.32 6.21
N ASP A 391 -0.54 -14.60 6.72
CA ASP A 391 -0.80 -14.98 8.10
C ASP A 391 -0.08 -16.28 8.49
N THR A 392 -0.08 -17.27 7.60
CA THR A 392 0.66 -18.55 7.82
C THR A 392 2.16 -18.34 7.84
N ALA A 393 2.66 -17.27 7.20
CA ALA A 393 4.07 -16.87 7.22
C ALA A 393 4.40 -15.95 8.41
N GLY A 394 3.39 -15.49 9.19
CA GLY A 394 3.57 -14.74 10.41
C GLY A 394 3.13 -13.26 10.36
N LEU A 395 2.43 -12.82 9.29
CA LEU A 395 1.81 -11.49 9.28
C LEU A 395 0.68 -11.42 10.33
N VAL A 396 0.69 -10.37 11.13
CA VAL A 396 -0.38 -10.04 12.07
C VAL A 396 -1.15 -8.82 11.55
N VAL A 397 -2.46 -8.97 11.33
CA VAL A 397 -3.34 -7.83 11.03
C VAL A 397 -3.89 -7.28 12.34
N ARG A 398 -3.62 -6.01 12.64
CA ARG A 398 -4.01 -5.36 13.88
C ARG A 398 -5.50 -4.98 13.87
N GLY A 399 -6.13 -4.96 15.05
CA GLY A 399 -7.54 -4.58 15.17
C GLY A 399 -8.54 -5.67 14.75
N VAL A 400 -8.05 -6.82 14.32
CA VAL A 400 -8.90 -8.00 14.04
C VAL A 400 -9.07 -8.80 15.33
N PRO A 401 -10.30 -9.08 15.77
CA PRO A 401 -10.53 -10.01 16.88
C PRO A 401 -9.93 -11.37 16.53
N ARG A 402 -9.05 -11.90 17.36
CA ARG A 402 -8.53 -13.27 17.18
C ARG A 402 -9.71 -14.25 17.30
N ARG A 403 -10.06 -14.91 16.21
CA ARG A 403 -11.04 -15.99 16.19
C ARG A 403 -10.45 -17.27 16.76
#